data_a7001ccc2fc0bdf00ed7506dc4b9ae15
#
_entry.id   a7001ccc2fc0bdf00ed7506dc4b9ae15
#
_cell.length_a   1.000
_cell.length_b   1.000
_cell.length_c   1.000
_cell.angle_alpha   90.00
_cell.angle_beta   90.00
_cell.angle_gamma   90.00
#
_symmetry.space_group_name_H-M   'P 1'
#
loop_
_entity.id
_entity.type
_entity.pdbx_description
1 polymer ?
#
loop_
_entity_poly.entity_id
_entity_poly.type
_entity_poly.pdbx_seq_one_letter_code
_entity_poly.pdbx_strand_id
1 'polypeptide(L)'
;SAVLLKNANNVLPLQSNQRILVTGPAADDLGMMCGGWSLSWQGGNLNPTDYPHAETFLAGIRRVGQEHGGTIIYSPDGRIKDSPDIAIHVFGEPPYAEFRGDLSTLDFQPRDKKDADTLKRLRKAGIPTICIFLSGRPLWVNPSLNASDAFIAAFLPGTQAGALADVLFATNGLDFSGKLSFSWPQYADQYALNMGSQPYDPLFPFGFGLSMKDCGNLRILHEDGVVTQPDHGTIFELGRTAGSWTVHLENSEIGKPWHGGEAISAAGAIMLKSADLGQQENAIEIVWKGDSFAPVLFSHERLDLTREVNAGFCFTLTLDVSQQDAGNIVLAVLSESGRHEIGNLSELERDVGEKGTSIFQIPLREVSESGAVMSLIEGIEFSARRPARIVLSHLAMVMPDG
;
A
#
# COMPACT_ATOMS: atom_id res chain seq x y z
N SER A 1 12.37 -5.36 -20.62
CA SER A 1 11.55 -5.65 -21.81
C SER A 1 10.08 -5.57 -21.43
N ALA A 2 9.38 -4.64 -22.08
CA ALA A 2 7.97 -4.41 -21.84
C ALA A 2 7.12 -5.63 -22.26
N VAL A 3 6.10 -5.93 -21.47
CA VAL A 3 5.19 -7.06 -21.72
C VAL A 3 3.78 -6.53 -21.96
N LEU A 4 3.19 -6.88 -23.10
CA LEU A 4 1.81 -6.55 -23.40
C LEU A 4 0.89 -7.57 -22.71
N LEU A 5 0.08 -7.10 -21.75
CA LEU A 5 -0.82 -7.94 -20.97
C LEU A 5 -2.26 -7.91 -21.49
N LYS A 6 -2.65 -6.84 -22.17
CA LYS A 6 -3.99 -6.64 -22.75
C LYS A 6 -3.89 -5.80 -24.01
N ASN A 7 -4.66 -6.15 -25.07
CA ASN A 7 -4.84 -5.36 -26.29
C ASN A 7 -6.26 -5.60 -26.81
N ALA A 8 -7.24 -4.97 -26.17
CA ALA A 8 -8.64 -5.05 -26.58
C ALA A 8 -8.90 -4.13 -27.77
N ASN A 9 -9.86 -4.51 -28.63
CA ASN A 9 -10.31 -3.72 -29.76
C ASN A 9 -9.19 -3.32 -30.75
N ASN A 10 -8.05 -4.01 -30.73
CA ASN A 10 -6.88 -3.69 -31.55
C ASN A 10 -6.46 -2.22 -31.43
N VAL A 11 -6.44 -1.69 -30.20
CA VAL A 11 -6.07 -0.30 -29.94
C VAL A 11 -4.59 -0.04 -30.24
N LEU A 12 -3.76 -1.07 -30.24
CA LEU A 12 -2.38 -1.07 -30.72
C LEU A 12 -2.28 -1.83 -32.05
N PRO A 13 -1.38 -1.42 -32.98
CA PRO A 13 -0.48 -0.27 -32.89
C PRO A 13 -1.21 1.09 -33.01
N LEU A 14 -0.58 2.15 -32.48
CA LEU A 14 -1.02 3.53 -32.68
C LEU A 14 -1.03 3.89 -34.18
N GLN A 15 -2.01 4.69 -34.58
CA GLN A 15 -2.16 5.10 -35.98
C GLN A 15 -1.52 6.46 -36.25
N SER A 16 -1.16 6.71 -37.52
CA SER A 16 -0.68 8.02 -37.95
C SER A 16 -1.78 9.09 -37.81
N ASN A 17 -1.35 10.35 -37.65
CA ASN A 17 -2.21 11.52 -37.55
C ASN A 17 -3.17 11.57 -36.33
N GLN A 18 -2.99 10.71 -35.33
CA GLN A 18 -3.79 10.74 -34.11
C GLN A 18 -3.45 11.93 -33.21
N ARG A 19 -4.47 12.41 -32.49
CA ARG A 19 -4.32 13.32 -31.37
C ARG A 19 -4.21 12.49 -30.11
N ILE A 20 -3.02 12.42 -29.55
CA ILE A 20 -2.69 11.53 -28.45
C ILE A 20 -2.57 12.34 -27.15
N LEU A 21 -3.43 12.06 -26.18
CA LEU A 21 -3.31 12.59 -24.83
C LEU A 21 -2.34 11.73 -24.04
N VAL A 22 -1.20 12.29 -23.62
CA VAL A 22 -0.29 11.64 -22.66
C VAL A 22 -0.56 12.20 -21.27
N THR A 23 -0.75 11.32 -20.31
CA THR A 23 -1.12 11.65 -18.93
C THR A 23 -0.46 10.71 -17.93
N GLY A 24 -0.58 11.03 -16.65
CA GLY A 24 -0.06 10.24 -15.53
C GLY A 24 1.28 10.72 -15.00
N PRO A 25 1.55 10.41 -13.71
CA PRO A 25 2.72 10.93 -12.99
C PRO A 25 4.05 10.46 -13.57
N ALA A 26 4.08 9.29 -14.17
CA ALA A 26 5.31 8.66 -14.66
C ALA A 26 5.65 9.00 -16.12
N ALA A 27 4.83 9.77 -16.83
CA ALA A 27 5.04 10.04 -18.26
C ALA A 27 6.36 10.78 -18.55
N ASP A 28 6.78 11.68 -17.65
CA ASP A 28 7.98 12.49 -17.78
C ASP A 28 8.85 12.46 -16.50
N ASP A 29 8.80 11.36 -15.75
CA ASP A 29 9.55 11.16 -14.50
C ASP A 29 10.64 10.11 -14.69
N LEU A 30 11.89 10.58 -14.84
CA LEU A 30 13.05 9.71 -15.00
C LEU A 30 13.32 8.87 -13.74
N GLY A 31 13.01 9.42 -12.56
CA GLY A 31 13.16 8.71 -11.29
C GLY A 31 12.28 7.45 -11.23
N MET A 32 11.00 7.59 -11.58
CA MET A 32 10.08 6.45 -11.67
C MET A 32 10.50 5.42 -12.75
N MET A 33 11.08 5.89 -13.85
CA MET A 33 11.56 5.00 -14.92
C MET A 33 12.81 4.22 -14.54
N CYS A 34 13.70 4.81 -13.72
CA CYS A 34 14.96 4.20 -13.30
C CYS A 34 14.82 3.33 -12.04
N GLY A 35 13.96 3.74 -11.10
CA GLY A 35 13.73 3.02 -9.85
C GLY A 35 14.82 3.21 -8.79
N GLY A 36 14.80 2.39 -7.75
CA GLY A 36 15.77 2.39 -6.66
C GLY A 36 17.20 2.08 -7.10
N TRP A 37 18.19 2.44 -6.28
CA TRP A 37 19.61 2.31 -6.57
C TRP A 37 20.09 3.11 -7.79
N SER A 38 19.30 4.10 -8.20
CA SER A 38 19.67 5.04 -9.26
C SER A 38 20.21 6.31 -8.64
N LEU A 39 21.53 6.48 -8.60
CA LEU A 39 22.34 7.50 -7.92
C LEU A 39 22.19 7.56 -6.40
N SER A 40 21.03 7.25 -5.87
CA SER A 40 20.78 7.14 -4.43
C SER A 40 20.13 5.81 -4.10
N TRP A 41 20.22 5.41 -2.84
CA TRP A 41 19.68 4.13 -2.39
C TRP A 41 18.20 3.96 -2.72
N GLN A 42 17.34 4.89 -2.27
CA GLN A 42 15.90 4.79 -2.53
C GLN A 42 15.49 5.23 -3.95
N GLY A 43 16.40 5.83 -4.72
CA GLY A 43 16.11 6.41 -6.04
C GLY A 43 15.32 7.72 -5.93
N GLY A 44 14.81 8.20 -7.05
CA GLY A 44 14.05 9.46 -7.13
C GLY A 44 14.93 10.69 -7.21
N ASN A 45 14.30 11.87 -7.36
CA ASN A 45 14.94 13.19 -7.43
C ASN A 45 16.12 13.26 -8.43
N LEU A 46 16.02 12.51 -9.54
CA LEU A 46 17.04 12.53 -10.58
C LEU A 46 16.97 13.85 -11.34
N ASN A 47 18.11 14.51 -11.44
CA ASN A 47 18.22 15.69 -12.28
C ASN A 47 18.42 15.22 -13.74
N PRO A 48 17.73 15.79 -14.74
CA PRO A 48 17.98 15.49 -16.15
C PRO A 48 19.44 15.64 -16.56
N THR A 49 20.21 16.51 -15.90
CA THR A 49 21.66 16.66 -16.14
C THR A 49 22.49 15.46 -15.70
N ASP A 50 22.01 14.62 -14.81
CA ASP A 50 22.71 13.41 -14.35
C ASP A 50 22.72 12.34 -15.44
N TYR A 51 21.71 12.39 -16.33
CA TYR A 51 21.55 11.47 -17.46
C TYR A 51 21.28 12.25 -18.77
N PRO A 52 22.26 12.94 -19.34
CA PRO A 52 22.07 13.83 -20.49
C PRO A 52 21.59 13.14 -21.77
N HIS A 53 21.67 11.83 -21.83
CA HIS A 53 21.22 11.01 -22.96
C HIS A 53 19.94 10.20 -22.65
N ALA A 54 19.30 10.46 -21.52
CA ALA A 54 18.05 9.81 -21.17
C ALA A 54 16.90 10.37 -22.00
N GLU A 55 16.04 9.50 -22.47
CA GLU A 55 14.79 9.83 -23.12
C GLU A 55 13.63 9.34 -22.27
N THR A 56 12.81 10.25 -21.72
CA THR A 56 11.59 9.89 -21.01
C THR A 56 10.55 9.36 -21.97
N PHE A 57 9.52 8.67 -21.43
CA PHE A 57 8.43 8.19 -22.26
C PHE A 57 7.74 9.32 -23.02
N LEU A 58 7.48 10.46 -22.38
CA LEU A 58 6.86 11.63 -23.02
C LEU A 58 7.75 12.18 -24.14
N ALA A 59 9.06 12.22 -23.95
CA ALA A 59 9.98 12.67 -24.99
C ALA A 59 9.95 11.74 -26.20
N GLY A 60 9.99 10.43 -25.98
CA GLY A 60 9.90 9.42 -27.06
C GLY A 60 8.58 9.48 -27.82
N ILE A 61 7.43 9.58 -27.10
CA ILE A 61 6.12 9.67 -27.76
C ILE A 61 5.96 10.95 -28.56
N ARG A 62 6.57 12.07 -28.12
CA ARG A 62 6.61 13.32 -28.90
C ARG A 62 7.43 13.14 -30.18
N ARG A 63 8.60 12.57 -30.09
CA ARG A 63 9.48 12.31 -31.24
C ARG A 63 8.76 11.42 -32.27
N VAL A 64 8.39 10.22 -31.89
CA VAL A 64 7.80 9.23 -32.81
C VAL A 64 6.40 9.68 -33.27
N GLY A 65 5.57 10.23 -32.38
CA GLY A 65 4.24 10.68 -32.74
C GLY A 65 4.26 11.81 -33.76
N GLN A 66 5.22 12.74 -33.67
CA GLN A 66 5.40 13.79 -34.68
C GLN A 66 5.89 13.24 -36.03
N GLU A 67 6.78 12.27 -36.02
CA GLU A 67 7.24 11.57 -37.23
C GLU A 67 6.06 10.89 -37.97
N HIS A 68 5.06 10.40 -37.21
CA HIS A 68 3.83 9.83 -37.72
C HIS A 68 2.70 10.87 -37.98
N GLY A 69 3.01 12.18 -37.93
CA GLY A 69 2.04 13.26 -38.20
C GLY A 69 1.02 13.49 -37.08
N GLY A 70 1.21 12.87 -35.92
CA GLY A 70 0.32 13.01 -34.78
C GLY A 70 0.50 14.30 -33.99
N THR A 71 -0.50 14.64 -33.18
CA THR A 71 -0.44 15.77 -32.21
C THR A 71 -0.40 15.22 -30.80
N ILE A 72 0.64 15.56 -30.03
CA ILE A 72 0.81 15.10 -28.67
C ILE A 72 0.37 16.18 -27.69
N ILE A 73 -0.65 15.85 -26.89
CA ILE A 73 -1.21 16.70 -25.83
C ILE A 73 -0.72 16.15 -24.50
N TYR A 74 -0.02 16.94 -23.70
CA TYR A 74 0.42 16.53 -22.37
C TYR A 74 -0.44 17.14 -21.28
N SER A 75 -0.99 16.29 -20.41
CA SER A 75 -1.80 16.69 -19.25
C SER A 75 -1.54 15.71 -18.10
N PRO A 76 -0.57 16.00 -17.20
CA PRO A 76 -0.14 15.04 -16.16
C PRO A 76 -1.28 14.63 -15.20
N ASP A 77 -2.25 15.52 -14.98
CA ASP A 77 -3.42 15.30 -14.12
C ASP A 77 -4.62 14.63 -14.83
N GLY A 78 -4.45 14.24 -16.09
CA GLY A 78 -5.49 13.58 -16.88
C GLY A 78 -6.69 14.46 -17.24
N ARG A 79 -6.53 15.78 -17.21
CA ARG A 79 -7.57 16.69 -17.73
C ARG A 79 -7.69 16.54 -19.23
N ILE A 80 -8.91 16.25 -19.67
CA ILE A 80 -9.21 16.10 -21.09
C ILE A 80 -9.27 17.48 -21.73
N LYS A 81 -8.38 17.70 -22.68
CA LYS A 81 -8.34 18.91 -23.50
C LYS A 81 -8.37 18.52 -24.98
N ASP A 82 -8.89 19.39 -25.81
CA ASP A 82 -8.76 19.31 -27.27
C ASP A 82 -9.25 17.98 -27.93
N SER A 83 -10.20 17.26 -27.32
CA SER A 83 -10.81 16.04 -27.87
C SER A 83 -9.79 15.04 -28.46
N PRO A 84 -9.00 14.35 -27.65
CA PRO A 84 -8.01 13.40 -28.13
C PRO A 84 -8.69 12.17 -28.75
N ASP A 85 -8.03 11.55 -29.73
CA ASP A 85 -8.48 10.31 -30.36
C ASP A 85 -8.17 9.10 -29.49
N ILE A 86 -7.09 9.20 -28.68
CA ILE A 86 -6.60 8.16 -27.77
C ILE A 86 -5.82 8.77 -26.61
N ALA A 87 -5.84 8.10 -25.47
CA ALA A 87 -5.02 8.47 -24.30
C ALA A 87 -3.97 7.40 -23.97
N ILE A 88 -2.83 7.85 -23.52
CA ILE A 88 -1.78 7.00 -22.92
C ILE A 88 -1.59 7.48 -21.49
N HIS A 89 -1.92 6.62 -20.52
CA HIS A 89 -1.72 6.88 -19.09
C HIS A 89 -0.51 6.12 -18.58
N VAL A 90 0.52 6.87 -18.15
CA VAL A 90 1.78 6.32 -17.66
C VAL A 90 1.86 6.52 -16.16
N PHE A 91 1.86 5.43 -15.41
CA PHE A 91 1.79 5.43 -13.97
C PHE A 91 2.52 4.22 -13.37
N GLY A 92 2.72 4.22 -12.07
CA GLY A 92 3.40 3.12 -11.41
C GLY A 92 3.82 3.44 -9.99
N GLU A 93 4.71 2.64 -9.45
CA GLU A 93 5.28 2.85 -8.13
C GLU A 93 6.31 3.98 -8.16
N PRO A 94 6.37 4.84 -7.11
CA PRO A 94 7.52 5.71 -6.92
C PRO A 94 8.77 4.85 -6.74
N PRO A 95 9.98 5.41 -6.96
CA PRO A 95 11.22 4.68 -6.74
C PRO A 95 11.34 4.17 -5.31
N TYR A 96 11.80 2.95 -5.14
CA TYR A 96 12.06 2.31 -3.85
C TYR A 96 13.24 1.34 -3.91
N ALA A 97 13.84 1.13 -2.77
CA ALA A 97 14.76 0.04 -2.48
C ALA A 97 14.26 -0.69 -1.22
N GLU A 98 15.15 -1.38 -0.49
CA GLU A 98 14.84 -2.10 0.74
C GLU A 98 14.13 -1.17 1.74
N PHE A 99 13.25 -1.72 2.52
CA PHE A 99 12.35 -1.08 3.49
C PHE A 99 11.18 -0.34 2.85
N ARG A 100 11.40 0.70 2.04
CA ARG A 100 10.30 1.38 1.31
C ARG A 100 9.60 0.46 0.30
N GLY A 101 10.31 -0.55 -0.18
CA GLY A 101 9.76 -1.57 -1.07
C GLY A 101 8.96 -2.66 -0.35
N ASP A 102 8.96 -2.72 0.98
CA ASP A 102 8.22 -3.73 1.72
C ASP A 102 6.74 -3.36 1.74
N LEU A 103 5.90 -4.25 1.23
CA LEU A 103 4.46 -4.04 1.11
C LEU A 103 3.71 -5.08 1.92
N SER A 104 2.68 -4.63 2.63
CA SER A 104 1.70 -5.48 3.31
C SER A 104 0.61 -6.03 2.39
N THR A 105 0.50 -5.51 1.17
CA THR A 105 -0.47 -5.93 0.16
C THR A 105 0.09 -5.75 -1.24
N LEU A 106 -0.32 -6.59 -2.18
CA LEU A 106 -0.03 -6.41 -3.61
C LEU A 106 -1.00 -5.43 -4.29
N ASP A 107 -1.98 -4.89 -3.57
CA ASP A 107 -2.91 -3.90 -4.12
C ASP A 107 -2.15 -2.61 -4.46
N PHE A 108 -2.20 -2.21 -5.73
CA PHE A 108 -1.62 -0.95 -6.17
C PHE A 108 -2.51 0.21 -5.73
N GLN A 109 -1.92 1.18 -5.00
CA GLN A 109 -2.63 2.32 -4.41
C GLN A 109 -3.84 1.88 -3.55
N PRO A 110 -3.65 1.14 -2.46
CA PRO A 110 -4.74 0.56 -1.68
C PRO A 110 -5.65 1.61 -1.05
N ARG A 111 -5.12 2.79 -0.68
CA ARG A 111 -5.86 3.89 -0.06
C ARG A 111 -6.45 4.87 -1.08
N ASP A 112 -5.78 5.05 -2.21
CA ASP A 112 -6.05 6.11 -3.18
C ASP A 112 -5.93 5.54 -4.59
N LYS A 113 -7.03 5.30 -5.25
CA LYS A 113 -7.10 4.74 -6.60
C LYS A 113 -6.97 5.81 -7.70
N LYS A 114 -6.17 6.87 -7.51
CA LYS A 114 -6.05 8.05 -8.40
C LYS A 114 -5.86 7.68 -9.87
N ASP A 115 -4.97 6.72 -10.14
CA ASP A 115 -4.69 6.31 -11.52
C ASP A 115 -5.87 5.53 -12.11
N ALA A 116 -6.45 4.59 -11.36
CA ALA A 116 -7.65 3.87 -11.79
C ALA A 116 -8.83 4.82 -12.01
N ASP A 117 -9.01 5.84 -11.17
CA ASP A 117 -10.07 6.85 -11.32
C ASP A 117 -9.84 7.75 -12.55
N THR A 118 -8.59 8.07 -12.85
CA THR A 118 -8.24 8.78 -14.07
C THR A 118 -8.59 7.95 -15.31
N LEU A 119 -8.25 6.67 -15.32
CA LEU A 119 -8.61 5.73 -16.39
C LEU A 119 -10.11 5.58 -16.53
N LYS A 120 -10.86 5.46 -15.43
CA LYS A 120 -12.34 5.41 -15.44
C LYS A 120 -12.95 6.69 -16.02
N ARG A 121 -12.36 7.88 -15.74
CA ARG A 121 -12.80 9.15 -16.33
C ARG A 121 -12.57 9.19 -17.85
N LEU A 122 -11.41 8.75 -18.33
CA LEU A 122 -11.09 8.68 -19.75
C LEU A 122 -12.05 7.72 -20.47
N ARG A 123 -12.25 6.54 -19.92
CA ARG A 123 -13.22 5.57 -20.46
C ARG A 123 -14.65 6.10 -20.50
N LYS A 124 -15.10 6.79 -19.44
CA LYS A 124 -16.42 7.44 -19.40
C LYS A 124 -16.59 8.52 -20.48
N ALA A 125 -15.49 9.17 -20.84
CA ALA A 125 -15.47 10.13 -21.94
C ALA A 125 -15.41 9.47 -23.34
N GLY A 126 -15.38 8.14 -23.40
CA GLY A 126 -15.32 7.40 -24.67
C GLY A 126 -13.93 7.44 -25.34
N ILE A 127 -12.88 7.78 -24.62
CA ILE A 127 -11.51 7.87 -25.14
C ILE A 127 -10.84 6.51 -24.97
N PRO A 128 -10.44 5.82 -26.05
CA PRO A 128 -9.63 4.61 -25.97
C PRO A 128 -8.34 4.88 -25.17
N THR A 129 -7.98 3.97 -24.26
CA THR A 129 -6.89 4.24 -23.33
C THR A 129 -5.89 3.10 -23.26
N ILE A 130 -4.62 3.45 -23.43
CA ILE A 130 -3.45 2.58 -23.25
C ILE A 130 -2.83 2.89 -21.89
N CYS A 131 -2.62 1.86 -21.07
CA CYS A 131 -1.88 1.95 -19.81
C CYS A 131 -0.45 1.51 -19.99
N ILE A 132 0.49 2.27 -19.43
CA ILE A 132 1.89 1.88 -19.28
C ILE A 132 2.18 1.90 -17.77
N PHE A 133 2.41 0.72 -17.22
CA PHE A 133 2.61 0.52 -15.80
C PHE A 133 4.10 0.28 -15.48
N LEU A 134 4.64 1.12 -14.59
CA LEU A 134 6.02 1.11 -14.11
C LEU A 134 6.07 0.52 -12.71
N SER A 135 6.78 -0.58 -12.55
CA SER A 135 6.93 -1.25 -11.26
C SER A 135 8.12 -2.20 -11.28
N GLY A 136 8.78 -2.38 -10.15
CA GLY A 136 9.83 -3.41 -9.99
C GLY A 136 9.26 -4.83 -9.80
N ARG A 137 7.93 -4.99 -9.72
CA ARG A 137 7.24 -6.25 -9.36
C ARG A 137 5.85 -6.33 -9.98
N PRO A 138 5.26 -7.54 -10.10
CA PRO A 138 3.83 -7.68 -10.38
C PRO A 138 3.00 -7.18 -9.19
N LEU A 139 1.98 -6.37 -9.46
CA LEU A 139 1.03 -5.88 -8.48
C LEU A 139 -0.41 -6.16 -8.93
N TRP A 140 -1.32 -6.18 -7.97
CA TRP A 140 -2.74 -6.28 -8.28
C TRP A 140 -3.25 -4.93 -8.79
N VAL A 141 -3.62 -4.88 -10.06
CA VAL A 141 -4.04 -3.67 -10.79
C VAL A 141 -5.37 -3.86 -11.54
N ASN A 142 -6.23 -4.75 -11.05
CA ASN A 142 -7.48 -5.12 -11.72
C ASN A 142 -8.36 -3.91 -12.11
N PRO A 143 -8.55 -2.88 -11.24
CA PRO A 143 -9.30 -1.69 -11.64
C PRO A 143 -8.72 -0.97 -12.86
N SER A 144 -7.40 -0.89 -12.95
CA SER A 144 -6.70 -0.26 -14.09
C SER A 144 -6.77 -1.13 -15.35
N LEU A 145 -6.65 -2.45 -15.20
CA LEU A 145 -6.85 -3.40 -16.30
C LEU A 145 -8.27 -3.32 -16.88
N ASN A 146 -9.29 -3.24 -16.03
CA ASN A 146 -10.67 -3.11 -16.47
C ASN A 146 -10.94 -1.79 -17.19
N ALA A 147 -10.31 -0.71 -16.74
CA ALA A 147 -10.56 0.63 -17.26
C ALA A 147 -9.76 0.98 -18.52
N SER A 148 -8.83 0.13 -18.94
CA SER A 148 -7.98 0.34 -20.12
C SER A 148 -8.33 -0.57 -21.29
N ASP A 149 -7.97 -0.18 -22.52
CA ASP A 149 -8.09 -1.00 -23.73
C ASP A 149 -6.81 -1.78 -24.01
N ALA A 150 -5.63 -1.19 -23.72
CA ALA A 150 -4.37 -1.91 -23.67
C ALA A 150 -3.66 -1.69 -22.35
N PHE A 151 -2.91 -2.71 -21.89
CA PHE A 151 -2.11 -2.64 -20.67
C PHE A 151 -0.74 -3.23 -20.89
N ILE A 152 0.30 -2.44 -20.59
CA ILE A 152 1.70 -2.77 -20.80
C ILE A 152 2.40 -2.73 -19.43
N ALA A 153 2.94 -3.86 -19.00
CA ALA A 153 3.90 -3.92 -17.89
C ALA A 153 5.28 -3.53 -18.44
N ALA A 154 5.67 -2.28 -18.21
CA ALA A 154 6.96 -1.77 -18.70
C ALA A 154 8.10 -2.05 -17.72
N PHE A 155 7.77 -2.47 -16.48
CA PHE A 155 8.72 -2.63 -15.39
C PHE A 155 9.51 -1.33 -15.16
N LEU A 156 10.83 -1.39 -15.13
CA LEU A 156 11.72 -0.24 -14.98
C LEU A 156 12.52 -0.05 -16.29
N PRO A 157 12.04 0.76 -17.24
CA PRO A 157 12.66 0.91 -18.55
C PRO A 157 13.97 1.71 -18.51
N GLY A 158 14.25 2.37 -17.37
CA GLY A 158 15.46 3.15 -17.18
C GLY A 158 15.52 4.40 -18.05
N THR A 159 16.74 4.76 -18.45
CA THR A 159 17.03 5.96 -19.25
C THR A 159 16.59 5.87 -20.73
N GLN A 160 16.05 4.73 -21.16
CA GLN A 160 15.62 4.50 -22.54
C GLN A 160 14.11 4.23 -22.66
N ALA A 161 13.33 4.78 -21.75
CA ALA A 161 11.88 4.62 -21.75
C ALA A 161 11.21 5.11 -23.04
N GLY A 162 11.77 6.13 -23.66
CA GLY A 162 11.29 6.68 -24.92
C GLY A 162 11.26 5.68 -26.08
N ALA A 163 12.13 4.67 -26.08
CA ALA A 163 12.14 3.61 -27.10
C ALA A 163 10.85 2.78 -27.15
N LEU A 164 10.05 2.79 -26.07
CA LEU A 164 8.75 2.14 -26.07
C LEU A 164 7.78 2.79 -27.07
N ALA A 165 7.94 4.08 -27.37
CA ALA A 165 7.14 4.77 -28.39
C ALA A 165 7.29 4.13 -29.78
N ASP A 166 8.50 3.74 -30.15
CA ASP A 166 8.75 3.06 -31.44
C ASP A 166 7.98 1.74 -31.54
N VAL A 167 7.86 1.01 -30.41
CA VAL A 167 7.07 -0.22 -30.34
C VAL A 167 5.59 0.09 -30.46
N LEU A 168 5.07 1.12 -29.76
CA LEU A 168 3.65 1.48 -29.78
C LEU A 168 3.15 1.85 -31.19
N PHE A 169 3.99 2.45 -32.01
CA PHE A 169 3.71 2.79 -33.40
C PHE A 169 4.09 1.66 -34.39
N ALA A 170 4.59 0.53 -33.93
CA ALA A 170 5.13 -0.54 -34.76
C ALA A 170 6.18 -0.04 -35.78
N THR A 171 6.99 0.97 -35.41
CA THR A 171 8.02 1.56 -36.25
C THR A 171 8.94 0.46 -36.80
N ASN A 172 9.17 0.43 -38.12
CA ASN A 172 9.98 -0.60 -38.80
C ASN A 172 9.50 -2.05 -38.49
N GLY A 173 8.24 -2.27 -38.19
CA GLY A 173 7.68 -3.59 -37.89
C GLY A 173 8.00 -4.10 -36.46
N LEU A 174 8.39 -3.22 -35.55
CA LEU A 174 8.57 -3.59 -34.14
C LEU A 174 7.25 -4.07 -33.55
N ASP A 175 7.35 -5.05 -32.65
CA ASP A 175 6.21 -5.63 -31.94
C ASP A 175 6.63 -6.02 -30.51
N PHE A 176 5.65 -6.28 -29.65
CA PHE A 176 5.93 -6.82 -28.32
C PHE A 176 6.36 -8.29 -28.41
N SER A 177 7.51 -8.58 -27.82
CA SER A 177 8.05 -9.94 -27.68
C SER A 177 8.35 -10.31 -26.22
N GLY A 178 8.18 -9.35 -25.30
CA GLY A 178 8.42 -9.55 -23.88
C GLY A 178 7.47 -10.58 -23.28
N LYS A 179 8.00 -11.37 -22.34
CA LYS A 179 7.25 -12.37 -21.58
C LYS A 179 7.46 -12.12 -20.10
N LEU A 180 6.41 -12.38 -19.31
CA LEU A 180 6.50 -12.25 -17.85
C LEU A 180 7.54 -13.24 -17.32
N SER A 181 8.49 -12.73 -16.55
CA SER A 181 9.44 -13.53 -15.75
C SER A 181 8.93 -13.86 -14.35
N PHE A 182 7.71 -13.42 -14.04
CA PHE A 182 6.96 -13.69 -12.82
C PHE A 182 5.52 -14.01 -13.15
N SER A 183 4.81 -14.74 -12.28
CA SER A 183 3.36 -14.85 -12.38
C SER A 183 2.71 -13.54 -11.91
N TRP A 184 1.64 -13.10 -12.58
CA TRP A 184 0.92 -11.88 -12.21
C TRP A 184 -0.25 -12.21 -11.30
N PRO A 185 -0.43 -11.53 -10.14
CA PRO A 185 -1.44 -11.89 -9.16
C PRO A 185 -2.88 -11.61 -9.66
N GLN A 186 -3.79 -12.53 -9.37
CA GLN A 186 -5.23 -12.38 -9.56
C GLN A 186 -5.88 -11.70 -8.35
N TYR A 187 -5.29 -11.87 -7.16
CA TYR A 187 -5.74 -11.31 -5.89
C TYR A 187 -4.63 -10.53 -5.20
N ALA A 188 -5.02 -9.56 -4.38
CA ALA A 188 -4.06 -8.65 -3.72
C ALA A 188 -3.21 -9.30 -2.62
N ASP A 189 -3.55 -10.52 -2.21
CA ASP A 189 -2.89 -11.31 -1.17
C ASP A 189 -2.08 -12.50 -1.71
N GLN A 190 -1.92 -12.62 -3.02
CA GLN A 190 -1.17 -13.71 -3.64
C GLN A 190 0.35 -13.48 -3.63
N TYR A 191 0.97 -13.43 -2.45
CA TYR A 191 2.43 -13.23 -2.33
C TYR A 191 3.24 -14.44 -2.80
N ALA A 192 2.78 -15.65 -2.51
CA ALA A 192 3.43 -16.90 -2.88
C ALA A 192 2.84 -17.47 -4.17
N LEU A 193 3.10 -16.79 -5.29
CA LEU A 193 2.54 -17.14 -6.61
C LEU A 193 3.65 -17.55 -7.58
N ASN A 194 4.36 -18.63 -7.28
CA ASN A 194 5.40 -19.15 -8.15
C ASN A 194 4.91 -20.36 -8.94
N MET A 195 5.51 -20.57 -10.11
CA MET A 195 5.29 -21.80 -10.88
C MET A 195 5.67 -23.03 -10.03
N GLY A 196 4.71 -23.93 -9.84
CA GLY A 196 4.85 -25.09 -8.93
C GLY A 196 4.21 -24.93 -7.55
N SER A 197 3.78 -23.72 -7.17
CA SER A 197 2.97 -23.52 -5.94
C SER A 197 1.61 -24.23 -6.05
N GLN A 198 1.03 -24.60 -4.91
CA GLN A 198 -0.30 -25.18 -4.84
C GLN A 198 -1.14 -24.37 -3.82
N PRO A 199 -2.28 -23.78 -4.23
CA PRO A 199 -2.80 -23.69 -5.62
C PRO A 199 -1.97 -22.73 -6.49
N TYR A 200 -1.94 -22.98 -7.81
CA TYR A 200 -1.36 -22.05 -8.78
C TYR A 200 -2.48 -21.43 -9.63
N ASP A 201 -2.92 -20.25 -9.28
CA ASP A 201 -4.04 -19.54 -9.91
C ASP A 201 -3.67 -18.07 -10.20
N PRO A 202 -2.73 -17.80 -11.10
CA PRO A 202 -2.34 -16.44 -11.48
C PRO A 202 -3.36 -15.80 -12.43
N LEU A 203 -3.46 -14.45 -12.42
CA LEU A 203 -4.16 -13.72 -13.47
C LEU A 203 -3.46 -13.89 -14.84
N PHE A 204 -2.13 -13.74 -14.84
CA PHE A 204 -1.29 -14.08 -15.99
C PHE A 204 -0.17 -15.01 -15.52
N PRO A 205 0.01 -16.18 -16.14
CA PRO A 205 1.03 -17.13 -15.74
C PRO A 205 2.44 -16.67 -16.12
N PHE A 206 3.45 -17.28 -15.53
CA PHE A 206 4.83 -17.16 -15.96
C PHE A 206 4.94 -17.41 -17.47
N GLY A 207 5.68 -16.57 -18.17
CA GLY A 207 5.87 -16.66 -19.62
C GLY A 207 4.75 -16.04 -20.45
N PHE A 208 3.69 -15.47 -19.81
CA PHE A 208 2.63 -14.77 -20.53
C PHE A 208 3.15 -13.47 -21.18
N GLY A 209 2.59 -13.12 -22.31
CA GLY A 209 2.82 -11.87 -23.03
C GLY A 209 2.24 -11.96 -24.43
N LEU A 210 1.55 -10.90 -24.84
CA LEU A 210 0.91 -10.78 -26.15
C LEU A 210 1.84 -10.11 -27.17
N SER A 211 1.59 -10.33 -28.44
CA SER A 211 1.99 -9.46 -29.55
C SER A 211 0.81 -8.54 -29.93
N MET A 212 1.03 -7.53 -30.74
CA MET A 212 -0.08 -6.67 -31.22
C MET A 212 -1.05 -7.41 -32.14
N LYS A 213 -0.66 -8.57 -32.65
CA LYS A 213 -1.52 -9.44 -33.48
C LYS A 213 -2.52 -10.23 -32.63
N ASP A 214 -2.23 -10.36 -31.34
CA ASP A 214 -3.07 -11.10 -30.41
C ASP A 214 -4.19 -10.16 -29.90
N CYS A 215 -5.44 -10.50 -30.22
CA CYS A 215 -6.59 -9.80 -29.69
C CYS A 215 -6.89 -10.31 -28.27
N GLY A 216 -6.25 -9.70 -27.30
CA GLY A 216 -6.38 -10.08 -25.88
C GLY A 216 -7.58 -9.44 -25.19
N ASN A 217 -8.78 -10.02 -25.38
CA ASN A 217 -9.95 -9.61 -24.60
C ASN A 217 -9.91 -10.25 -23.22
N LEU A 218 -9.71 -9.42 -22.20
CA LEU A 218 -9.77 -9.86 -20.81
C LEU A 218 -11.22 -9.76 -20.32
N ARG A 219 -11.71 -10.79 -19.59
CA ARG A 219 -12.99 -10.69 -18.85
C ARG A 219 -12.93 -9.52 -17.87
N ILE A 220 -14.08 -9.00 -17.46
CA ILE A 220 -14.14 -8.04 -16.35
C ILE A 220 -13.61 -8.73 -15.10
N LEU A 221 -12.59 -8.12 -14.50
CA LEU A 221 -11.93 -8.60 -13.31
C LEU A 221 -12.63 -8.08 -12.06
N HIS A 222 -12.51 -8.78 -10.97
CA HIS A 222 -12.97 -8.34 -9.66
C HIS A 222 -12.15 -7.11 -9.20
N GLU A 223 -12.83 -6.04 -8.76
CA GLU A 223 -12.18 -4.78 -8.37
C GLU A 223 -12.11 -4.58 -6.85
N ASP A 224 -12.83 -5.38 -6.09
CA ASP A 224 -12.66 -5.38 -4.64
C ASP A 224 -11.34 -6.08 -4.34
N GLY A 225 -10.35 -5.32 -3.91
CA GLY A 225 -9.14 -5.88 -3.35
C GLY A 225 -9.56 -6.63 -2.08
N VAL A 226 -9.86 -7.92 -2.23
CA VAL A 226 -10.14 -8.75 -1.07
C VAL A 226 -8.85 -8.87 -0.30
N VAL A 227 -8.67 -8.01 0.67
CA VAL A 227 -7.71 -8.21 1.74
C VAL A 227 -8.29 -9.33 2.59
N THR A 228 -8.07 -10.57 2.16
CA THR A 228 -8.46 -11.77 2.92
C THR A 228 -7.47 -12.06 4.04
N GLN A 229 -6.37 -11.33 4.09
CA GLN A 229 -5.48 -11.34 5.25
C GLN A 229 -5.61 -10.00 5.99
N PRO A 230 -5.68 -10.04 7.33
CA PRO A 230 -5.53 -8.83 8.10
C PRO A 230 -4.21 -8.17 7.70
N ASP A 231 -4.26 -6.87 7.47
CA ASP A 231 -3.08 -6.03 7.34
C ASP A 231 -2.08 -6.49 8.41
N HIS A 232 -0.88 -6.95 8.03
CA HIS A 232 0.10 -7.45 9.00
C HIS A 232 0.44 -6.43 10.08
N GLY A 233 0.08 -5.17 9.85
CA GLY A 233 0.18 -4.09 10.80
C GLY A 233 -1.03 -3.95 11.74
N THR A 234 -2.22 -4.44 11.38
CA THR A 234 -3.40 -4.30 12.23
C THR A 234 -3.30 -5.23 13.43
N ILE A 235 -3.47 -4.66 14.63
CA ILE A 235 -3.45 -5.38 15.90
C ILE A 235 -4.87 -5.51 16.45
N PHE A 236 -5.63 -4.43 16.38
CA PHE A 236 -7.02 -4.37 16.81
C PHE A 236 -7.83 -3.40 15.93
N GLU A 237 -8.95 -3.86 15.42
CA GLU A 237 -9.88 -3.08 14.60
C GLU A 237 -11.26 -3.73 14.58
N LEU A 238 -12.32 -2.92 14.41
CA LEU A 238 -13.71 -3.40 14.36
C LEU A 238 -14.09 -4.27 15.57
N GLY A 239 -13.63 -3.91 16.74
CA GLY A 239 -13.95 -4.58 18.00
C GLY A 239 -13.26 -5.93 18.23
N ARG A 240 -12.26 -6.28 17.44
CA ARG A 240 -11.55 -7.57 17.52
C ARG A 240 -10.07 -7.45 17.20
N THR A 241 -9.27 -8.38 17.71
CA THR A 241 -7.87 -8.52 17.34
C THR A 241 -7.73 -9.15 15.95
N ALA A 242 -6.65 -8.80 15.27
CA ALA A 242 -6.31 -9.30 13.95
C ALA A 242 -5.25 -10.42 14.04
N GLY A 243 -5.31 -11.38 13.14
CA GLY A 243 -4.31 -12.45 13.03
C GLY A 243 -4.11 -13.24 14.33
N SER A 244 -2.85 -13.34 14.76
CA SER A 244 -2.45 -14.08 15.98
C SER A 244 -2.51 -13.21 17.25
N TRP A 245 -2.94 -11.97 17.15
CA TRP A 245 -3.06 -11.09 18.31
C TRP A 245 -4.21 -11.50 19.22
N THR A 246 -3.97 -11.41 20.52
CA THR A 246 -4.97 -11.72 21.56
C THR A 246 -4.94 -10.65 22.64
N VAL A 247 -6.09 -10.39 23.28
CA VAL A 247 -6.19 -9.45 24.42
C VAL A 247 -6.33 -10.24 25.71
N HIS A 248 -5.50 -9.92 26.68
CA HIS A 248 -5.49 -10.55 28.00
C HIS A 248 -5.64 -9.53 29.11
N LEU A 249 -6.37 -9.91 30.15
CA LEU A 249 -6.47 -9.20 31.43
C LEU A 249 -5.46 -9.79 32.39
N GLU A 250 -4.59 -8.96 32.96
CA GLU A 250 -3.54 -9.33 33.92
C GLU A 250 -2.48 -10.28 33.34
N ASN A 251 -1.28 -10.26 33.92
CA ASN A 251 -0.12 -11.07 33.55
C ASN A 251 -0.29 -12.54 34.05
N SER A 252 -1.43 -13.17 33.76
CA SER A 252 -1.68 -14.54 34.21
C SER A 252 -1.36 -15.51 33.07
N GLU A 253 -0.46 -16.46 33.34
CA GLU A 253 -0.17 -17.60 32.46
C GLU A 253 -1.39 -18.46 32.08
N ILE A 254 -2.61 -18.07 32.54
CA ILE A 254 -3.85 -18.87 32.42
C ILE A 254 -5.08 -18.01 32.04
N GLY A 255 -4.93 -16.70 31.75
CA GLY A 255 -6.03 -15.85 31.34
C GLY A 255 -6.56 -16.26 29.96
N LYS A 256 -7.87 -16.57 29.86
CA LYS A 256 -8.47 -16.77 28.53
C LYS A 256 -8.42 -15.44 27.76
N PRO A 257 -8.07 -15.47 26.46
CA PRO A 257 -8.11 -14.27 25.65
C PRO A 257 -9.54 -13.72 25.59
N TRP A 258 -9.65 -12.39 25.59
CA TRP A 258 -10.93 -11.72 25.38
C TRP A 258 -11.35 -11.81 23.92
N HIS A 259 -12.60 -12.16 23.68
CA HIS A 259 -13.17 -12.33 22.34
C HIS A 259 -14.45 -11.51 22.11
N GLY A 260 -14.61 -10.42 22.86
CA GLY A 260 -15.81 -9.57 22.84
C GLY A 260 -16.68 -9.74 24.10
N GLY A 261 -17.68 -8.85 24.22
CA GLY A 261 -18.56 -8.80 25.39
C GLY A 261 -17.88 -8.19 26.61
N GLU A 262 -18.38 -8.53 27.82
CA GLU A 262 -17.84 -8.04 29.08
C GLU A 262 -16.92 -9.06 29.74
N ALA A 263 -15.75 -8.61 30.19
CA ALA A 263 -14.82 -9.41 31.00
C ALA A 263 -14.27 -8.56 32.14
N ILE A 264 -14.12 -9.19 33.32
CA ILE A 264 -13.59 -8.52 34.52
C ILE A 264 -12.38 -9.33 35.00
N SER A 265 -11.30 -8.64 35.37
CA SER A 265 -10.11 -9.27 35.94
C SER A 265 -10.46 -9.95 37.29
N ALA A 266 -9.67 -10.98 37.64
CA ALA A 266 -9.90 -11.77 38.85
C ALA A 266 -9.95 -10.91 40.12
N ALA A 267 -9.14 -9.85 40.19
CA ALA A 267 -9.13 -8.89 41.29
C ALA A 267 -10.21 -7.78 41.17
N GLY A 268 -10.99 -7.77 40.09
CA GLY A 268 -11.99 -6.74 39.82
C GLY A 268 -11.42 -5.36 39.47
N ALA A 269 -10.09 -5.28 39.28
CA ALA A 269 -9.37 -4.04 39.01
C ALA A 269 -9.57 -3.49 37.61
N ILE A 270 -9.82 -4.37 36.63
CA ILE A 270 -10.02 -4.02 35.23
C ILE A 270 -11.32 -4.62 34.71
N MET A 271 -12.01 -3.86 33.88
CA MET A 271 -13.17 -4.32 33.12
C MET A 271 -12.91 -4.03 31.63
N LEU A 272 -13.07 -5.04 30.79
CA LEU A 272 -13.15 -4.91 29.34
C LEU A 272 -14.61 -5.05 28.92
N LYS A 273 -14.99 -4.29 27.89
CA LYS A 273 -16.33 -4.35 27.33
C LYS A 273 -16.31 -3.97 25.87
N SER A 274 -17.10 -4.66 25.02
CA SER A 274 -17.37 -4.17 23.66
C SER A 274 -18.04 -2.80 23.73
N ALA A 275 -17.62 -1.88 22.86
CA ALA A 275 -18.13 -0.51 22.85
C ALA A 275 -18.37 -0.02 21.41
N ASP A 276 -19.23 1.01 21.32
CA ASP A 276 -19.56 1.68 20.08
C ASP A 276 -18.78 3.01 19.99
N LEU A 277 -17.94 3.14 18.97
CA LEU A 277 -17.26 4.39 18.66
C LEU A 277 -17.62 4.80 17.22
N GLY A 278 -18.90 5.21 17.06
CA GLY A 278 -19.44 5.61 15.77
C GLY A 278 -20.02 4.49 14.91
N GLN A 279 -19.72 3.24 15.20
CA GLN A 279 -20.34 2.02 14.63
C GLN A 279 -20.60 1.03 15.76
N GLN A 280 -21.50 0.08 15.54
CA GLN A 280 -21.86 -0.90 16.55
C GLN A 280 -20.68 -1.83 16.84
N GLU A 281 -20.33 -1.98 18.13
CA GLU A 281 -19.30 -2.89 18.65
C GLU A 281 -17.94 -2.83 17.95
N ASN A 282 -17.56 -1.64 17.43
CA ASN A 282 -16.30 -1.47 16.71
C ASN A 282 -15.09 -1.11 17.57
N ALA A 283 -15.26 -1.09 18.91
CA ALA A 283 -14.24 -0.68 19.86
C ALA A 283 -14.24 -1.57 21.10
N ILE A 284 -13.17 -1.46 21.90
CA ILE A 284 -13.08 -2.02 23.25
C ILE A 284 -13.00 -0.89 24.28
N GLU A 285 -13.88 -0.90 25.25
CA GLU A 285 -13.81 -0.05 26.45
C GLU A 285 -12.97 -0.76 27.50
N ILE A 286 -11.96 -0.08 28.02
CA ILE A 286 -11.08 -0.55 29.08
C ILE A 286 -11.26 0.39 30.27
N VAL A 287 -11.68 -0.15 31.41
CA VAL A 287 -11.91 0.62 32.63
C VAL A 287 -11.05 0.04 33.77
N TRP A 288 -10.16 0.87 34.31
CA TRP A 288 -9.41 0.59 35.53
C TRP A 288 -10.18 1.18 36.72
N LYS A 289 -10.44 0.37 37.74
CA LYS A 289 -11.29 0.72 38.91
C LYS A 289 -10.50 0.92 40.20
N GLY A 290 -9.25 0.45 40.24
CA GLY A 290 -8.45 0.41 41.47
C GLY A 290 -7.23 1.32 41.44
N ASP A 291 -6.55 1.41 42.60
CA ASP A 291 -5.29 2.14 42.80
C ASP A 291 -4.07 1.20 42.70
N SER A 292 -4.21 0.03 42.13
CA SER A 292 -3.14 -0.94 41.91
C SER A 292 -2.75 -1.02 40.43
N PHE A 293 -1.50 -1.31 40.17
CA PHE A 293 -1.04 -1.59 38.80
C PHE A 293 -1.80 -2.77 38.20
N ALA A 294 -2.44 -2.53 37.08
CA ALA A 294 -3.25 -3.53 36.38
C ALA A 294 -3.09 -3.40 34.86
N PRO A 295 -2.47 -4.37 34.20
CA PRO A 295 -2.20 -4.33 32.77
C PRO A 295 -3.32 -4.97 31.94
N VAL A 296 -3.54 -4.42 30.73
CA VAL A 296 -4.25 -5.05 29.61
C VAL A 296 -3.22 -5.26 28.50
N LEU A 297 -3.04 -6.50 28.11
CA LEU A 297 -2.01 -6.90 27.17
C LEU A 297 -2.61 -7.32 25.82
N PHE A 298 -2.22 -6.66 24.75
CA PHE A 298 -2.35 -7.15 23.38
C PHE A 298 -1.11 -7.97 23.10
N SER A 299 -1.22 -9.30 23.12
CA SER A 299 -0.08 -10.21 22.98
C SER A 299 -0.02 -10.89 21.62
N HIS A 300 1.19 -11.22 21.22
CA HIS A 300 1.53 -11.98 20.02
C HIS A 300 2.55 -13.08 20.37
N GLU A 301 2.58 -14.19 19.64
CA GLU A 301 3.47 -15.30 19.98
C GLU A 301 4.95 -14.96 19.88
N ARG A 302 5.36 -14.15 18.96
CA ARG A 302 6.69 -13.51 18.82
C ARG A 302 6.69 -12.74 17.51
N LEU A 303 7.03 -11.48 17.55
CA LEU A 303 7.02 -10.61 16.38
C LEU A 303 8.40 -9.98 16.19
N ASP A 304 8.98 -10.14 15.01
CA ASP A 304 10.22 -9.46 14.63
C ASP A 304 9.85 -8.16 13.90
N LEU A 305 10.13 -7.03 14.55
CA LEU A 305 9.87 -5.67 14.03
C LEU A 305 11.17 -4.96 13.60
N THR A 306 12.25 -5.67 13.44
CA THR A 306 13.54 -5.07 13.05
C THR A 306 13.47 -4.33 11.73
N ARG A 307 12.68 -4.85 10.77
CA ARG A 307 12.47 -4.23 9.47
C ARG A 307 11.63 -2.96 9.58
N GLU A 308 10.54 -3.03 10.33
CA GLU A 308 9.58 -1.94 10.54
C GLU A 308 10.23 -0.76 11.24
N VAL A 309 11.10 -1.00 12.22
CA VAL A 309 11.94 0.04 12.87
C VAL A 309 12.79 0.76 11.83
N ASN A 310 13.52 0.00 11.00
CA ASN A 310 14.42 0.57 10.00
C ASN A 310 13.63 1.29 8.87
N ALA A 311 12.43 0.85 8.60
CA ALA A 311 11.53 1.47 7.62
C ALA A 311 10.79 2.71 8.15
N GLY A 312 10.91 3.02 9.44
CA GLY A 312 10.27 4.19 10.06
C GLY A 312 8.79 4.01 10.38
N PHE A 313 8.34 2.78 10.61
CA PHE A 313 6.96 2.49 11.03
C PHE A 313 6.66 3.07 12.42
N CYS A 314 5.37 3.30 12.68
CA CYS A 314 4.83 3.73 13.96
C CYS A 314 3.74 2.77 14.44
N PHE A 315 3.59 2.61 15.75
CA PHE A 315 2.30 2.20 16.31
C PHE A 315 1.34 3.37 16.23
N THR A 316 0.17 3.13 15.66
CA THR A 316 -0.93 4.11 15.58
C THR A 316 -2.09 3.63 16.43
N LEU A 317 -2.58 4.48 17.33
CA LEU A 317 -3.71 4.21 18.20
C LEU A 317 -4.80 5.25 17.94
N THR A 318 -6.04 4.80 17.75
CA THR A 318 -7.22 5.68 17.72
C THR A 318 -8.10 5.35 18.91
N LEU A 319 -8.25 6.31 19.83
CA LEU A 319 -9.00 6.09 21.04
C LEU A 319 -9.73 7.35 21.55
N ASP A 320 -10.81 7.14 22.30
CA ASP A 320 -11.47 8.16 23.10
C ASP A 320 -10.91 8.09 24.53
N VAL A 321 -10.29 9.18 24.98
CA VAL A 321 -9.68 9.31 26.31
C VAL A 321 -9.78 10.75 26.81
N SER A 322 -10.20 10.92 28.07
CA SER A 322 -10.14 12.24 28.73
C SER A 322 -8.67 12.64 29.00
N GLN A 323 -8.42 13.94 29.09
CA GLN A 323 -7.07 14.44 29.40
C GLN A 323 -6.59 13.96 30.81
N GLN A 324 -7.49 13.80 31.75
CA GLN A 324 -7.18 13.26 33.07
C GLN A 324 -6.82 11.78 33.00
N ASP A 325 -7.58 10.98 32.25
CA ASP A 325 -7.32 9.54 32.09
C ASP A 325 -6.04 9.30 31.35
N ALA A 326 -5.74 10.08 30.29
CA ALA A 326 -4.50 9.99 29.55
C ALA A 326 -3.25 10.15 30.44
N GLY A 327 -3.29 11.01 31.46
CA GLY A 327 -2.22 11.17 32.45
C GLY A 327 -2.04 9.98 33.41
N ASN A 328 -3.03 9.12 33.51
CA ASN A 328 -2.99 7.93 34.38
C ASN A 328 -2.62 6.64 33.66
N ILE A 329 -2.69 6.64 32.31
CA ILE A 329 -2.49 5.44 31.50
C ILE A 329 -1.11 5.44 30.90
N VAL A 330 -0.38 4.37 31.17
CA VAL A 330 0.97 4.11 30.66
C VAL A 330 0.89 3.09 29.53
N LEU A 331 1.58 3.42 28.43
CA LEU A 331 1.82 2.50 27.34
C LEU A 331 3.20 1.87 27.51
N ALA A 332 3.29 0.57 27.32
CA ALA A 332 4.55 -0.17 27.34
C ALA A 332 4.56 -1.23 26.21
N VAL A 333 5.76 -1.67 25.85
CA VAL A 333 5.99 -2.79 24.94
C VAL A 333 6.68 -3.91 25.73
N LEU A 334 6.23 -5.14 25.51
CA LEU A 334 6.83 -6.34 26.05
C LEU A 334 7.72 -6.99 25.01
N SER A 335 8.94 -7.31 25.38
CA SER A 335 9.91 -8.01 24.55
C SER A 335 10.67 -9.06 25.39
N GLU A 336 11.48 -9.90 24.76
CA GLU A 336 12.32 -10.88 25.48
C GLU A 336 13.18 -10.24 26.60
N SER A 337 13.57 -8.98 26.43
CA SER A 337 14.34 -8.25 27.47
C SER A 337 13.47 -7.73 28.62
N GLY A 338 12.16 -7.89 28.56
CA GLY A 338 11.19 -7.49 29.56
C GLY A 338 10.22 -6.40 29.12
N ARG A 339 9.63 -5.69 30.09
CA ARG A 339 8.68 -4.60 29.89
C ARG A 339 9.42 -3.27 29.69
N HIS A 340 9.14 -2.59 28.59
CA HIS A 340 9.71 -1.31 28.23
C HIS A 340 8.61 -0.24 28.18
N GLU A 341 8.66 0.68 29.12
CA GLU A 341 7.71 1.77 29.23
C GLU A 341 8.02 2.85 28.18
N ILE A 342 6.99 3.22 27.39
CA ILE A 342 7.10 4.25 26.35
C ILE A 342 6.75 5.61 26.95
N GLY A 343 5.71 5.69 27.78
CA GLY A 343 5.29 6.90 28.49
C GLY A 343 3.80 6.91 28.79
N ASN A 344 3.36 8.00 29.44
CA ASN A 344 1.93 8.24 29.63
C ASN A 344 1.29 8.73 28.33
N LEU A 345 0.04 8.37 28.08
CA LEU A 345 -0.68 8.84 26.90
C LEU A 345 -0.75 10.38 26.80
N SER A 346 -0.71 11.09 27.93
CA SER A 346 -0.69 12.56 27.94
C SER A 346 0.62 13.19 27.49
N GLU A 347 1.70 12.43 27.44
CA GLU A 347 3.06 12.86 27.06
C GLU A 347 3.36 12.57 25.59
N LEU A 348 2.56 11.72 24.95
CA LEU A 348 2.72 11.34 23.55
C LEU A 348 2.11 12.39 22.63
N GLU A 349 2.70 12.57 21.47
CA GLU A 349 2.11 13.40 20.40
C GLU A 349 0.76 12.84 19.97
N ARG A 350 -0.22 13.72 19.85
CA ARG A 350 -1.59 13.34 19.48
C ARG A 350 -2.19 14.29 18.46
N ASP A 351 -2.89 13.71 17.51
CA ASP A 351 -3.76 14.42 16.58
C ASP A 351 -5.23 14.25 16.96
N VAL A 352 -6.08 15.14 16.46
CA VAL A 352 -7.53 15.03 16.62
C VAL A 352 -8.09 14.19 15.48
N GLY A 353 -8.63 13.03 15.83
CA GLY A 353 -9.33 12.15 14.91
C GLY A 353 -10.78 12.54 14.68
N GLU A 354 -11.49 11.73 13.91
CA GLU A 354 -12.92 11.89 13.67
C GLU A 354 -13.72 11.76 14.98
N LYS A 355 -14.83 12.51 15.09
CA LYS A 355 -15.76 12.48 16.23
C LYS A 355 -15.12 12.81 17.60
N GLY A 356 -13.96 13.51 17.60
CA GLY A 356 -13.28 13.92 18.83
C GLY A 356 -12.38 12.84 19.44
N THR A 357 -12.10 11.77 18.73
CA THR A 357 -11.10 10.79 19.15
C THR A 357 -9.69 11.37 19.10
N SER A 358 -8.77 10.75 19.82
CA SER A 358 -7.34 11.07 19.78
C SER A 358 -6.61 10.01 18.96
N ILE A 359 -5.71 10.45 18.08
CA ILE A 359 -4.81 9.59 17.32
C ILE A 359 -3.41 9.80 17.86
N PHE A 360 -2.78 8.72 18.29
CA PHE A 360 -1.39 8.72 18.75
C PHE A 360 -0.53 7.96 17.74
N GLN A 361 0.64 8.53 17.42
CA GLN A 361 1.64 7.90 16.57
C GLN A 361 2.93 7.75 17.36
N ILE A 362 3.38 6.51 17.55
CA ILE A 362 4.56 6.20 18.34
C ILE A 362 5.58 5.56 17.42
N PRO A 363 6.65 6.27 17.03
CA PRO A 363 7.69 5.73 16.19
C PRO A 363 8.30 4.46 16.79
N LEU A 364 8.39 3.38 16.04
CA LEU A 364 9.02 2.13 16.49
C LEU A 364 10.49 2.34 16.87
N ARG A 365 11.11 3.38 16.36
CA ARG A 365 12.45 3.79 16.76
C ARG A 365 12.51 4.19 18.24
N GLU A 366 11.52 4.94 18.74
CA GLU A 366 11.43 5.31 20.17
C GLU A 366 11.25 4.07 21.05
N VAL A 367 10.45 3.10 20.57
CA VAL A 367 10.29 1.79 21.23
C VAL A 367 11.64 1.06 21.31
N SER A 368 12.41 1.06 20.22
CA SER A 368 13.76 0.47 20.21
C SER A 368 14.72 1.20 21.14
N GLU A 369 14.67 2.53 21.17
CA GLU A 369 15.52 3.37 22.03
C GLU A 369 15.19 3.20 23.53
N SER A 370 13.97 2.75 23.88
CA SER A 370 13.60 2.37 25.25
C SER A 370 14.29 1.09 25.74
N GLY A 371 14.99 0.38 24.86
CA GLY A 371 15.70 -0.86 25.14
C GLY A 371 14.97 -2.14 24.75
N ALA A 372 13.82 -2.06 24.11
CA ALA A 372 13.06 -3.22 23.64
C ALA A 372 13.83 -3.98 22.54
N VAL A 373 13.88 -5.30 22.65
CA VAL A 373 14.47 -6.17 21.63
C VAL A 373 13.47 -6.34 20.49
N MET A 374 13.64 -5.55 19.43
CA MET A 374 12.66 -5.44 18.33
C MET A 374 12.53 -6.72 17.49
N SER A 375 13.49 -7.63 17.55
CA SER A 375 13.39 -8.95 16.91
C SER A 375 12.51 -9.96 17.69
N LEU A 376 12.07 -9.61 18.90
CA LEU A 376 11.31 -10.50 19.78
C LEU A 376 10.31 -9.71 20.62
N ILE A 377 9.35 -9.06 19.95
CA ILE A 377 8.22 -8.38 20.59
C ILE A 377 7.14 -9.41 20.92
N GLU A 378 6.66 -9.35 22.17
CA GLU A 378 5.65 -10.24 22.72
C GLU A 378 4.28 -9.56 22.89
N GLY A 379 4.25 -8.21 22.90
CA GLY A 379 3.01 -7.51 23.01
C GLY A 379 3.09 -6.02 23.31
N ILE A 380 1.91 -5.40 23.33
CA ILE A 380 1.67 -3.99 23.67
C ILE A 380 0.78 -3.97 24.91
N GLU A 381 1.15 -3.22 25.92
CA GLU A 381 0.48 -3.15 27.20
C GLU A 381 -0.06 -1.73 27.48
N PHE A 382 -1.33 -1.68 27.86
CA PHE A 382 -1.92 -0.51 28.50
C PHE A 382 -2.09 -0.81 29.99
N SER A 383 -1.60 0.06 30.84
CA SER A 383 -1.70 -0.11 32.30
C SER A 383 -2.03 1.20 32.99
N ALA A 384 -2.73 1.12 34.13
CA ALA A 384 -2.96 2.25 34.99
C ALA A 384 -2.78 1.87 36.46
N ARG A 385 -2.37 2.86 37.28
CA ARG A 385 -2.26 2.70 38.74
C ARG A 385 -3.37 3.46 39.48
N ARG A 386 -4.23 4.16 38.75
CA ARG A 386 -5.37 4.93 39.26
C ARG A 386 -6.58 4.65 38.39
N PRO A 387 -7.80 4.94 38.89
CA PRO A 387 -8.98 4.83 38.04
C PRO A 387 -8.80 5.61 36.73
N ALA A 388 -9.08 4.95 35.61
CA ALA A 388 -8.96 5.52 34.28
C ALA A 388 -9.87 4.76 33.30
N ARG A 389 -10.17 5.39 32.15
CA ARG A 389 -10.99 4.82 31.09
C ARG A 389 -10.48 5.20 29.73
N ILE A 390 -10.45 4.24 28.81
CA ILE A 390 -10.30 4.48 27.37
C ILE A 390 -11.30 3.67 26.56
N VAL A 391 -11.61 4.15 25.36
CA VAL A 391 -12.29 3.37 24.33
C VAL A 391 -11.38 3.31 23.12
N LEU A 392 -10.78 2.16 22.86
CA LEU A 392 -9.85 1.92 21.76
C LEU A 392 -10.61 1.33 20.56
N SER A 393 -10.56 1.99 19.42
CA SER A 393 -11.17 1.53 18.16
C SER A 393 -10.16 0.98 17.15
N HIS A 394 -8.90 1.44 17.24
CA HIS A 394 -7.86 1.02 16.30
C HIS A 394 -6.49 0.98 16.98
N LEU A 395 -5.74 -0.08 16.71
CA LEU A 395 -4.33 -0.23 17.06
C LEU A 395 -3.65 -0.96 15.91
N ALA A 396 -2.65 -0.33 15.32
CA ALA A 396 -1.93 -0.90 14.18
C ALA A 396 -0.48 -0.41 14.12
N MET A 397 0.34 -1.12 13.36
CA MET A 397 1.63 -0.64 12.87
C MET A 397 1.43 -0.07 11.48
N VAL A 398 1.78 1.18 11.27
CA VAL A 398 1.65 1.85 9.97
C VAL A 398 2.91 2.62 9.63
N MET A 399 3.17 2.79 8.34
CA MET A 399 4.14 3.75 7.89
C MET A 399 3.49 5.14 8.00
N PRO A 400 4.08 6.11 8.73
CA PRO A 400 3.52 7.45 8.80
C PRO A 400 3.47 8.04 7.38
N ASP A 401 2.37 8.75 7.09
CA ASP A 401 2.23 9.48 5.84
C ASP A 401 3.35 10.55 5.78
N GLY A 402 4.22 10.46 4.76
CA GLY A 402 5.32 11.37 4.51
C GLY A 402 4.89 12.72 3.92
#